data_8b307d032ad11c7263ddd3ee8b959c77
#
_entry.id   8b307d032ad11c7263ddd3ee8b959c77
#
_cell.length_a   1.000
_cell.length_b   1.000
_cell.length_c   1.000
_cell.angle_alpha   90.00
_cell.angle_beta   90.00
_cell.angle_gamma   90.00
#
_symmetry.space_group_name_H-M   'P 1'
#
loop_
_entity.id
_entity.type
_entity.pdbx_description
1 polymer ?
#
loop_
_entity_poly.entity_id
_entity_poly.type
_entity_poly.pdbx_seq_one_letter_code
_entity_poly.pdbx_strand_id
1 'polypeptide(L)'
;MSTDWAAHDVSVRAHYGTNLSATSRIRHVLTAAITAGEIAPGVRLKEMDLGQQLGVSRTPLREAIASLKAEGILSTGDDGGLRVR
;
A
#
# COMPACT_ATOMS: atom_id res chain seq x y z
N MET A 1 10.06 -11.31 -2.65
CA MET A 1 9.11 -10.44 -3.35
C MET A 1 9.84 -9.18 -3.80
N SER A 2 9.63 -8.81 -5.05
CA SER A 2 10.21 -7.58 -5.57
C SER A 2 9.56 -6.35 -4.91
N THR A 3 10.34 -5.31 -4.68
CA THR A 3 9.84 -4.05 -4.12
C THR A 3 9.77 -2.95 -5.18
N ASP A 4 9.91 -3.33 -6.47
CA ASP A 4 9.90 -2.35 -7.56
C ASP A 4 8.61 -1.52 -7.60
N TRP A 5 7.49 -2.11 -7.15
CA TRP A 5 6.22 -1.40 -7.10
C TRP A 5 6.27 -0.13 -6.24
N ALA A 6 7.16 -0.09 -5.23
CA ALA A 6 7.28 1.09 -4.36
C ALA A 6 7.78 2.32 -5.12
N ALA A 7 8.46 2.13 -6.25
CA ALA A 7 8.91 3.23 -7.09
C ALA A 7 7.73 3.98 -7.73
N HIS A 8 6.56 3.35 -7.78
CA HIS A 8 5.34 3.97 -8.32
C HIS A 8 4.90 5.19 -7.51
N ASP A 9 5.38 5.33 -6.26
CA ASP A 9 5.06 6.50 -5.45
C ASP A 9 5.51 7.79 -6.15
N VAL A 10 6.65 7.76 -6.83
CA VAL A 10 7.14 8.91 -7.59
C VAL A 10 6.21 9.24 -8.74
N SER A 11 5.75 8.21 -9.48
CA SER A 11 4.80 8.41 -10.58
C SER A 11 3.46 8.94 -10.08
N VAL A 12 2.96 8.42 -8.98
CA VAL A 12 1.70 8.88 -8.38
C VAL A 12 1.83 10.35 -7.99
N ARG A 13 2.95 10.71 -7.36
CA ARG A 13 3.21 12.08 -6.93
C ARG A 13 3.28 13.03 -8.13
N ALA A 14 3.95 12.62 -9.19
CA ALA A 14 4.06 13.42 -10.40
C ALA A 14 2.70 13.63 -11.08
N HIS A 15 1.86 12.58 -11.06
CA HIS A 15 0.55 12.61 -11.71
C HIS A 15 -0.47 13.44 -10.94
N TYR A 16 -0.49 13.31 -9.61
CA TYR A 16 -1.51 13.95 -8.78
C TYR A 16 -1.03 15.24 -8.11
N GLY A 17 0.25 15.57 -8.23
CA GLY A 17 0.81 16.77 -7.64
C GLY A 17 1.11 16.65 -6.17
N THR A 18 1.49 17.78 -5.55
CA THR A 18 1.94 17.81 -4.16
C THR A 18 0.81 17.97 -3.14
N ASN A 19 -0.43 18.20 -3.61
CA ASN A 19 -1.58 18.42 -2.73
C ASN A 19 -2.20 17.13 -2.22
N LEU A 20 -1.80 15.99 -2.78
CA LEU A 20 -2.33 14.71 -2.38
C LEU A 20 -1.77 14.33 -1.01
N SER A 21 -2.64 13.96 -0.07
CA SER A 21 -2.21 13.58 1.27
C SER A 21 -1.33 12.32 1.23
N ALA A 22 -0.52 12.13 2.26
CA ALA A 22 0.32 10.94 2.36
C ALA A 22 -0.54 9.67 2.36
N THR A 23 -1.65 9.68 3.08
CA THR A 23 -2.59 8.56 3.11
C THR A 23 -3.11 8.22 1.71
N SER A 24 -3.54 9.24 0.95
CA SER A 24 -4.05 9.03 -0.40
C SER A 24 -2.97 8.50 -1.34
N ARG A 25 -1.75 9.02 -1.25
CA ARG A 25 -0.64 8.53 -2.07
C ARG A 25 -0.35 7.07 -1.80
N ILE A 26 -0.32 6.68 -0.51
CA ILE A 26 -0.07 5.30 -0.12
C ILE A 26 -1.17 4.39 -0.68
N ARG A 27 -2.43 4.80 -0.57
CA ARG A 27 -3.55 4.04 -1.13
C ARG A 27 -3.39 3.84 -2.63
N HIS A 28 -3.04 4.89 -3.36
CA HIS A 28 -2.86 4.81 -4.81
C HIS A 28 -1.72 3.87 -5.18
N VAL A 29 -0.58 3.97 -4.50
CA VAL A 29 0.57 3.11 -4.78
C VAL A 29 0.23 1.64 -4.54
N LEU A 30 -0.38 1.33 -3.40
CA LEU A 30 -0.72 -0.05 -3.07
C LEU A 30 -1.79 -0.60 -4.01
N THR A 31 -2.82 0.18 -4.30
CA THR A 31 -3.88 -0.24 -5.21
C THR A 31 -3.34 -0.49 -6.61
N ALA A 32 -2.48 0.38 -7.10
CA ALA A 32 -1.87 0.22 -8.41
C ALA A 32 -1.01 -1.04 -8.48
N ALA A 33 -0.20 -1.29 -7.45
CA ALA A 33 0.66 -2.47 -7.40
C ALA A 33 -0.15 -3.77 -7.37
N ILE A 34 -1.25 -3.77 -6.62
CA ILE A 34 -2.13 -4.93 -6.53
C ILE A 34 -2.86 -5.16 -7.87
N THR A 35 -3.38 -4.09 -8.45
CA THR A 35 -4.11 -4.16 -9.73
C THR A 35 -3.20 -4.62 -10.86
N ALA A 36 -1.96 -4.16 -10.86
CA ALA A 36 -0.97 -4.56 -11.88
C ALA A 36 -0.41 -5.97 -11.65
N GLY A 37 -0.74 -6.61 -10.54
CA GLY A 37 -0.24 -7.94 -10.23
C GLY A 37 1.17 -7.95 -9.66
N GLU A 38 1.72 -6.80 -9.33
CA GLU A 38 3.05 -6.71 -8.73
C GLU A 38 3.05 -7.21 -7.29
N ILE A 39 1.91 -7.08 -6.62
CA ILE A 39 1.64 -7.71 -5.34
C ILE A 39 0.49 -8.68 -5.57
N ALA A 40 0.79 -9.98 -5.52
CA ALA A 40 -0.18 -11.00 -5.88
C ALA A 40 -1.23 -11.22 -4.79
N PRO A 41 -2.43 -11.72 -5.17
CA PRO A 41 -3.42 -12.13 -4.17
C PRO A 41 -2.85 -13.15 -3.19
N GLY A 42 -3.19 -13.02 -1.92
CA GLY A 42 -2.75 -13.93 -0.88
C GLY A 42 -1.38 -13.59 -0.29
N VAL A 43 -0.65 -12.66 -0.89
CA VAL A 43 0.66 -12.26 -0.36
C VAL A 43 0.48 -11.61 1.00
N ARG A 44 1.32 -12.02 1.95
CA ARG A 44 1.36 -11.41 3.27
C ARG A 44 2.22 -10.15 3.23
N LEU A 45 1.69 -9.07 3.77
CA LEU A 45 2.39 -7.80 3.84
C LEU A 45 2.71 -7.49 5.30
N LYS A 46 3.86 -6.86 5.52
CA LYS A 46 4.26 -6.40 6.86
C LYS A 46 4.23 -4.88 6.86
N GLU A 47 3.50 -4.32 7.83
CA GLU A 47 3.36 -2.86 7.95
C GLU A 47 4.71 -2.16 8.05
N MET A 48 5.63 -2.68 8.86
CA MET A 48 6.96 -2.09 9.00
C MET A 48 7.71 -2.06 7.66
N ASP A 49 7.65 -3.16 6.92
CA ASP A 49 8.33 -3.25 5.63
C ASP A 49 7.73 -2.25 4.64
N LEU A 50 6.41 -2.14 4.62
CA LEU A 50 5.73 -1.17 3.75
C LEU A 50 6.15 0.26 4.09
N GLY A 51 6.21 0.58 5.37
CA GLY A 51 6.64 1.91 5.80
C GLY A 51 8.04 2.25 5.34
N GLN A 52 8.96 1.29 5.45
CA GLN A 52 10.33 1.48 5.02
C GLN A 52 10.44 1.60 3.51
N GLN A 53 9.75 0.74 2.78
CA GLN A 53 9.81 0.74 1.31
C GLN A 53 9.21 1.99 0.71
N LEU A 54 8.13 2.49 1.31
CA LEU A 54 7.46 3.69 0.82
C LEU A 54 8.03 4.98 1.39
N GLY A 55 8.87 4.87 2.42
CA GLY A 55 9.45 6.05 3.06
C GLY A 55 8.41 6.91 3.76
N VAL A 56 7.42 6.28 4.39
CA VAL A 56 6.31 6.98 5.04
C VAL A 56 6.25 6.65 6.51
N SER A 57 5.65 7.56 7.28
CA SER A 57 5.45 7.34 8.71
C SER A 57 4.28 6.39 8.95
N ARG A 58 4.20 5.87 10.18
CA ARG A 58 3.22 4.86 10.55
C ARG A 58 1.77 5.35 10.42
N THR A 59 1.49 6.57 10.89
CA THR A 59 0.11 7.06 10.95
C THR A 59 -0.58 7.08 9.58
N PRO A 60 -0.04 7.73 8.54
CA PRO A 60 -0.69 7.72 7.24
C PRO A 60 -0.73 6.31 6.62
N LEU A 61 0.27 5.48 6.91
CA LEU A 61 0.29 4.10 6.42
C LEU A 61 -0.85 3.29 7.03
N ARG A 62 -1.05 3.39 8.33
CA ARG A 62 -2.13 2.65 9.01
C ARG A 62 -3.50 3.12 8.54
N GLU A 63 -3.66 4.41 8.32
CA GLU A 63 -4.91 4.96 7.78
C GLU A 63 -5.20 4.41 6.38
N ALA A 64 -4.18 4.36 5.54
CA ALA A 64 -4.33 3.81 4.19
C ALA A 64 -4.67 2.33 4.23
N ILE A 65 -4.00 1.57 5.08
CA ILE A 65 -4.26 0.14 5.23
C ILE A 65 -5.69 -0.08 5.73
N ALA A 66 -6.14 0.67 6.73
CA ALA A 66 -7.51 0.56 7.25
C ALA A 66 -8.53 0.85 6.15
N SER A 67 -8.30 1.86 5.34
CA SER A 67 -9.16 2.21 4.21
C SER A 67 -9.22 1.09 3.18
N LEU A 68 -8.08 0.50 2.84
CA LEU A 68 -8.03 -0.61 1.87
C LEU A 68 -8.70 -1.87 2.41
N LYS A 69 -8.60 -2.12 3.71
CA LYS A 69 -9.32 -3.23 4.35
C LYS A 69 -10.82 -2.99 4.30
N ALA A 70 -11.27 -1.77 4.56
CA ALA A 70 -12.70 -1.42 4.48
C ALA A 70 -13.23 -1.62 3.07
N GLU A 71 -12.41 -1.38 2.05
CA GLU A 71 -12.79 -1.59 0.65
C GLU A 71 -12.67 -3.04 0.19
N GLY A 72 -12.13 -3.92 1.03
CA GLY A 72 -11.97 -5.32 0.69
C GLY A 72 -10.76 -5.63 -0.18
N ILE A 73 -9.86 -4.67 -0.36
CA ILE A 73 -8.62 -4.86 -1.13
C ILE A 73 -7.59 -5.60 -0.31
N LEU A 74 -7.53 -5.29 0.97
CA LEU A 74 -6.68 -5.99 1.93
C LEU A 74 -7.56 -6.66 2.99
N SER A 75 -7.01 -7.67 3.66
CA SER A 75 -7.69 -8.36 4.74
C SER A 75 -6.70 -8.79 5.81
N THR A 76 -7.23 -9.10 6.99
CA THR A 76 -6.44 -9.71 8.06
C THR A 76 -6.63 -11.22 7.97
N GLY A 77 -5.53 -11.95 7.85
CA GLY A 77 -5.58 -13.42 7.83
C GLY A 77 -5.80 -14.02 9.21
N ASP A 78 -5.95 -15.34 9.25
CA ASP A 78 -6.19 -16.08 10.50
C ASP A 78 -5.07 -15.90 11.50
N ASP A 79 -3.86 -15.66 11.02
CA ASP A 79 -2.67 -15.42 11.86
C ASP A 79 -2.54 -13.95 12.30
N GLY A 80 -3.52 -13.12 11.98
CA GLY A 80 -3.48 -11.68 12.27
C GLY A 80 -2.65 -10.88 11.28
N GLY A 81 -2.07 -11.52 10.28
CA GLY A 81 -1.24 -10.85 9.28
C GLY A 81 -2.05 -10.16 8.20
N LEU A 82 -1.50 -9.09 7.65
CA LEU A 82 -2.11 -8.35 6.56
C LEU A 82 -1.89 -9.10 5.25
N ARG A 83 -2.95 -9.26 4.45
CA ARG A 83 -2.87 -9.97 3.17
C ARG A 83 -3.65 -9.26 2.09
N VAL A 84 -3.21 -9.46 0.86
CA VAL A 84 -3.96 -9.05 -0.32
C VAL A 84 -5.10 -10.03 -0.55
N ARG A 85 -6.28 -9.53 -0.77
CA ARG A 85 -7.46 -10.36 -1.07
C ARG A 85 -7.51 -10.80 -2.50
#